data_ea25cdccbf3f55940477a720126523ab
#
_entry.id   ea25cdccbf3f55940477a720126523ab
#
_cell.length_a   1.000
_cell.length_b   1.000
_cell.length_c   1.000
_cell.angle_alpha   90.00
_cell.angle_beta   90.00
_cell.angle_gamma   90.00
#
_symmetry.space_group_name_H-M   'P 1'
#
loop_
_entity.id
_entity.type
_entity.pdbx_description
1 polymer ?
#
loop_
_entity_poly.entity_id
_entity_poly.type
_entity_poly.pdbx_seq_one_letter_code
_entity_poly.pdbx_strand_id
1 'polypeptide(L)'
;YEIHERLVGSEMCIRDSLSGDRDLLQLATDTVLVRIPKTKHGKTEVEDYYAKNVVETYGVTPLIFIDMKGLMGDTSDNIPGVPGIGEKTAAKLLAEYGDLDGVYAAVDSMKASRMKQNLIENKDLAYLSKTLATIKLDCPIPFEFSEATYHDPFNAEAYTLFEDLELKSFYKRLSLIHISEPTRRS
;
A
#
# COMPACT_ATOMS: atom_id res chain seq x y z
N TYR A 1 -14.74 -7.23 -0.13
CA TYR A 1 -14.84 -8.69 -0.37
C TYR A 1 -15.46 -9.01 -1.74
N GLU A 2 -16.45 -8.28 -2.22
CA GLU A 2 -17.09 -8.54 -3.54
C GLU A 2 -16.25 -8.14 -4.75
N ILE A 3 -15.27 -7.25 -4.60
CA ILE A 3 -14.39 -6.84 -5.70
C ILE A 3 -13.45 -8.00 -6.13
N HIS A 4 -13.14 -8.92 -5.22
CA HIS A 4 -12.27 -10.07 -5.51
C HIS A 4 -12.95 -11.11 -6.42
N GLU A 5 -14.25 -11.31 -6.30
CA GLU A 5 -14.96 -12.34 -7.09
C GLU A 5 -15.36 -11.88 -8.50
N ARG A 6 -15.56 -10.59 -8.72
CA ARG A 6 -16.00 -10.06 -10.02
C ARG A 6 -14.93 -9.96 -11.10
N LEU A 7 -13.65 -10.13 -10.74
CA LEU A 7 -12.51 -10.03 -11.66
C LEU A 7 -11.84 -11.38 -11.94
N VAL A 8 -12.41 -12.46 -11.47
CA VAL A 8 -11.98 -13.83 -11.78
C VAL A 8 -12.70 -14.29 -13.05
N GLY A 9 -12.35 -13.72 -14.17
CA GLY A 9 -12.37 -14.43 -15.44
C GLY A 9 -11.09 -15.26 -15.48
N SER A 10 -11.08 -16.39 -16.15
CA SER A 10 -10.10 -17.48 -16.20
C SER A 10 -8.62 -17.14 -16.38
N GLU A 11 -8.19 -15.89 -16.18
CA GLU A 11 -6.82 -15.43 -16.18
C GLU A 11 -6.56 -14.70 -14.87
N MET A 12 -5.50 -15.12 -14.17
CA MET A 12 -5.03 -14.54 -12.92
C MET A 12 -4.56 -13.10 -13.20
N CYS A 13 -5.44 -12.11 -13.00
CA CYS A 13 -5.08 -10.70 -13.15
C CYS A 13 -4.18 -10.29 -11.99
N ILE A 14 -2.90 -10.10 -12.25
CA ILE A 14 -1.96 -9.44 -11.33
C ILE A 14 -2.28 -7.94 -11.36
N ARG A 15 -2.41 -7.33 -10.20
CA ARG A 15 -2.60 -5.89 -10.06
C ARG A 15 -1.39 -5.29 -9.38
N ASP A 16 -0.82 -4.28 -10.01
CA ASP A 16 0.32 -3.55 -9.48
C ASP A 16 -0.13 -2.18 -8.96
N SER A 17 0.16 -1.90 -7.70
CA SER A 17 0.01 -0.57 -7.12
C SER A 17 1.39 0.03 -6.85
N LEU A 18 1.72 1.13 -7.52
CA LEU A 18 2.97 1.86 -7.32
C LEU A 18 2.72 3.10 -6.46
N SER A 19 3.26 3.12 -5.24
CA SER A 19 3.07 4.23 -4.31
C SER A 19 4.25 4.34 -3.34
N GLY A 20 4.52 5.56 -2.86
CA GLY A 20 5.42 5.78 -1.72
C GLY A 20 4.78 5.50 -0.36
N ASP A 21 3.46 5.34 -0.33
CA ASP A 21 2.68 5.10 0.87
C ASP A 21 2.71 3.62 1.27
N ARG A 22 3.25 3.34 2.46
CA ARG A 22 3.35 1.98 3.00
C ARG A 22 2.04 1.46 3.57
N ASP A 23 1.06 2.30 3.79
CA ASP A 23 -0.24 1.83 4.27
C ASP A 23 -0.93 0.95 3.23
N LEU A 24 -0.57 1.11 1.94
CA LEU A 24 -1.01 0.21 0.88
C LEU A 24 -0.54 -1.24 1.04
N LEU A 25 0.46 -1.53 1.89
CA LEU A 25 0.90 -2.90 2.16
C LEU A 25 -0.21 -3.77 2.75
N GLN A 26 -1.23 -3.17 3.39
CA GLN A 26 -2.42 -3.87 3.86
C GLN A 26 -3.24 -4.48 2.72
N LEU A 27 -3.07 -4.01 1.48
CA LEU A 27 -3.77 -4.50 0.28
C LEU A 27 -3.00 -5.59 -0.47
N ALA A 28 -1.76 -5.89 -0.05
CA ALA A 28 -0.95 -6.90 -0.71
C ALA A 28 -1.56 -8.30 -0.56
N THR A 29 -1.66 -9.03 -1.66
CA THR A 29 -2.14 -10.42 -1.70
C THR A 29 -1.22 -11.26 -2.57
N ASP A 30 -1.59 -12.48 -2.89
CA ASP A 30 -0.84 -13.31 -3.85
C ASP A 30 -1.02 -12.79 -5.30
N THR A 31 -2.04 -11.97 -5.56
CA THR A 31 -2.36 -11.41 -6.88
C THR A 31 -2.32 -9.89 -6.93
N VAL A 32 -2.17 -9.22 -5.80
CA VAL A 32 -2.01 -7.77 -5.69
C VAL A 32 -0.59 -7.47 -5.24
N LEU A 33 0.18 -6.85 -6.13
CA LEU A 33 1.55 -6.41 -5.89
C LEU A 33 1.56 -4.93 -5.48
N VAL A 34 2.17 -4.63 -4.34
CA VAL A 34 2.43 -3.25 -3.92
C VAL A 34 3.92 -2.94 -4.15
N ARG A 35 4.18 -1.90 -4.93
CA ARG A 35 5.53 -1.48 -5.33
C ARG A 35 5.88 -0.16 -4.64
N ILE A 36 6.89 -0.18 -3.80
CA ILE A 36 7.33 0.99 -3.03
C ILE A 36 8.66 1.51 -3.57
N PRO A 37 8.69 2.70 -4.22
CA PRO A 37 9.93 3.32 -4.64
C PRO A 37 10.71 3.83 -3.44
N LYS A 38 11.99 3.49 -3.37
CA LYS A 38 12.93 3.93 -2.34
C LYS A 38 14.14 4.59 -2.97
N THR A 39 14.46 5.79 -2.55
CA THR A 39 15.69 6.47 -2.99
C THR A 39 16.80 6.21 -1.99
N LYS A 40 17.83 5.47 -2.43
CA LYS A 40 19.06 5.23 -1.66
C LYS A 40 20.26 5.72 -2.47
N HIS A 41 21.10 6.54 -1.86
CA HIS A 41 22.32 7.06 -2.50
C HIS A 41 22.10 7.70 -3.89
N GLY A 42 20.99 8.41 -4.09
CA GLY A 42 20.64 9.06 -5.34
C GLY A 42 20.12 8.14 -6.44
N LYS A 43 19.94 6.85 -6.16
CA LYS A 43 19.27 5.88 -7.05
C LYS A 43 17.92 5.50 -6.50
N THR A 44 16.92 5.46 -7.37
CA THR A 44 15.59 4.95 -7.00
C THR A 44 15.54 3.46 -7.29
N GLU A 45 15.32 2.66 -6.26
CA GLU A 45 15.04 1.23 -6.32
C GLU A 45 13.57 1.02 -6.02
N VAL A 46 12.94 0.00 -6.59
CA VAL A 46 11.56 -0.37 -6.32
C VAL A 46 11.56 -1.67 -5.52
N GLU A 47 10.95 -1.64 -4.35
CA GLU A 47 10.73 -2.83 -3.53
C GLU A 47 9.34 -3.39 -3.85
N ASP A 48 9.26 -4.67 -4.16
CA ASP A 48 8.03 -5.38 -4.53
C ASP A 48 7.49 -6.18 -3.34
N TYR A 49 6.21 -5.97 -3.00
CA TYR A 49 5.53 -6.60 -1.88
C TYR A 49 4.27 -7.33 -2.30
N TYR A 50 4.33 -8.64 -2.40
CA TYR A 50 3.19 -9.54 -2.27
C TYR A 50 2.94 -9.84 -0.78
N ALA A 51 1.84 -10.51 -0.44
CA ALA A 51 1.55 -10.89 0.94
C ALA A 51 2.74 -11.58 1.63
N LYS A 52 3.41 -12.50 0.92
CA LYS A 52 4.59 -13.20 1.40
C LYS A 52 5.74 -12.25 1.77
N ASN A 53 6.01 -11.24 0.94
CA ASN A 53 7.08 -10.29 1.17
C ASN A 53 6.80 -9.36 2.36
N VAL A 54 5.54 -9.05 2.62
CA VAL A 54 5.13 -8.33 3.84
C VAL A 54 5.46 -9.15 5.08
N VAL A 55 5.11 -10.44 5.08
CA VAL A 55 5.44 -11.36 6.19
C VAL A 55 6.95 -11.49 6.38
N GLU A 56 7.72 -11.66 5.32
CA GLU A 56 9.19 -11.78 5.37
C GLU A 56 9.85 -10.51 5.93
N THR A 57 9.30 -9.33 5.60
CA THR A 57 9.91 -8.04 5.97
C THR A 57 9.49 -7.57 7.36
N TYR A 58 8.21 -7.71 7.69
CA TYR A 58 7.62 -7.11 8.90
C TYR A 58 7.21 -8.15 9.96
N GLY A 59 7.23 -9.44 9.62
CA GLY A 59 6.83 -10.53 10.53
C GLY A 59 5.34 -10.64 10.77
N VAL A 60 4.52 -9.91 10.02
CA VAL A 60 3.05 -9.88 10.13
C VAL A 60 2.40 -9.98 8.75
N THR A 61 1.17 -10.50 8.70
CA THR A 61 0.40 -10.52 7.44
C THR A 61 -0.07 -9.12 7.05
N PRO A 62 -0.43 -8.86 5.77
CA PRO A 62 -0.97 -7.57 5.35
C PRO A 62 -2.13 -7.06 6.19
N LEU A 63 -3.04 -7.92 6.61
CA LEU A 63 -4.17 -7.53 7.48
C LEU A 63 -3.70 -7.14 8.89
N ILE A 64 -2.75 -7.87 9.46
CA ILE A 64 -2.18 -7.60 10.78
C ILE A 64 -1.22 -6.39 10.74
N PHE A 65 -0.76 -6.00 9.56
CA PHE A 65 0.04 -4.78 9.41
C PHE A 65 -0.70 -3.52 9.88
N ILE A 66 -2.04 -3.50 9.78
CA ILE A 66 -2.88 -2.43 10.32
C ILE A 66 -2.77 -2.37 11.86
N ASP A 67 -2.82 -3.53 12.52
CA ASP A 67 -2.67 -3.63 13.97
C ASP A 67 -1.27 -3.22 14.44
N MET A 68 -0.27 -3.55 13.63
CA MET A 68 1.10 -3.12 13.86
C MET A 68 1.23 -1.59 13.81
N LYS A 69 0.57 -0.93 12.84
CA LYS A 69 0.47 0.54 12.77
C LYS A 69 -0.30 1.11 13.96
N GLY A 70 -1.35 0.43 14.42
CA GLY A 70 -2.07 0.79 15.63
C GLY A 70 -1.18 0.84 16.87
N LEU A 71 -0.26 -0.11 17.02
CA LEU A 71 0.67 -0.19 18.14
C LEU A 71 1.85 0.78 17.99
N MET A 72 2.56 0.77 16.85
CA MET A 72 3.78 1.55 16.68
C MET A 72 3.54 3.00 16.24
N GLY A 73 2.35 3.29 15.70
CA GLY A 73 2.06 4.55 15.03
C GLY A 73 2.73 4.70 13.66
N ASP A 74 2.58 5.88 13.08
CA ASP A 74 3.33 6.32 11.90
C ASP A 74 3.67 7.80 12.01
N THR A 75 4.95 8.09 12.08
CA THR A 75 5.44 9.47 12.21
C THR A 75 5.29 10.28 10.92
N SER A 76 5.25 9.62 9.75
CA SER A 76 5.05 10.31 8.47
C SER A 76 3.63 10.89 8.35
N ASP A 77 2.64 10.18 8.89
CA ASP A 77 1.23 10.55 8.84
C ASP A 77 0.72 11.15 10.17
N ASN A 78 1.64 11.40 11.11
CA ASN A 78 1.33 11.91 12.43
C ASN A 78 0.35 11.00 13.22
N ILE A 79 0.45 9.69 12.99
CA ILE A 79 -0.32 8.68 13.72
C ILE A 79 0.47 8.32 15.00
N PRO A 80 -0.11 8.53 16.20
CA PRO A 80 0.67 8.50 17.44
C PRO A 80 1.13 7.11 17.88
N GLY A 81 0.30 6.08 17.70
CA GLY A 81 0.56 4.75 18.26
C GLY A 81 0.62 4.73 19.78
N VAL A 82 1.24 3.68 20.35
CA VAL A 82 1.49 3.53 21.77
C VAL A 82 2.92 3.97 22.10
N PRO A 83 3.12 4.95 22.98
CA PRO A 83 4.45 5.45 23.32
C PRO A 83 5.41 4.33 23.74
N GLY A 84 6.60 4.29 23.14
CA GLY A 84 7.64 3.32 23.43
C GLY A 84 7.46 1.94 22.78
N ILE A 85 6.46 1.77 21.95
CA ILE A 85 6.29 0.58 21.12
C ILE A 85 6.73 0.91 19.69
N GLY A 86 7.86 0.37 19.27
CA GLY A 86 8.34 0.45 17.90
C GLY A 86 8.04 -0.83 17.13
N GLU A 87 8.39 -0.83 15.83
CA GLU A 87 8.16 -1.91 14.87
C GLU A 87 8.47 -3.30 15.41
N LYS A 88 9.68 -3.51 15.94
CA LYS A 88 10.12 -4.83 16.46
C LYS A 88 9.30 -5.31 17.66
N THR A 89 8.86 -4.39 18.52
CA THR A 89 8.06 -4.72 19.69
C THR A 89 6.64 -5.02 19.29
N ALA A 90 6.06 -4.23 18.39
CA ALA A 90 4.74 -4.46 17.82
C ALA A 90 4.67 -5.81 17.11
N ALA A 91 5.65 -6.13 16.24
CA ALA A 91 5.71 -7.41 15.56
C ALA A 91 5.76 -8.60 16.53
N LYS A 92 6.54 -8.51 17.62
CA LYS A 92 6.59 -9.56 18.66
C LYS A 92 5.27 -9.73 19.38
N LEU A 93 4.62 -8.65 19.77
CA LEU A 93 3.31 -8.70 20.43
C LEU A 93 2.28 -9.35 19.52
N LEU A 94 2.24 -8.96 18.25
CA LEU A 94 1.28 -9.53 17.30
C LEU A 94 1.59 -10.99 16.95
N ALA A 95 2.85 -11.38 16.91
CA ALA A 95 3.23 -12.78 16.73
C ALA A 95 2.82 -13.65 17.92
N GLU A 96 2.82 -13.10 19.14
CA GLU A 96 2.46 -13.82 20.38
C GLU A 96 0.94 -13.86 20.62
N TYR A 97 0.24 -12.75 20.35
CA TYR A 97 -1.18 -12.57 20.70
C TYR A 97 -2.12 -12.51 19.50
N GLY A 98 -1.61 -12.54 18.27
CA GLY A 98 -2.35 -12.59 17.02
C GLY A 98 -2.67 -11.22 16.42
N ASP A 99 -3.47 -10.45 17.12
CA ASP A 99 -3.94 -9.13 16.67
C ASP A 99 -3.97 -8.11 17.84
N LEU A 100 -4.40 -6.89 17.55
CA LEU A 100 -4.50 -5.83 18.55
C LEU A 100 -5.46 -6.20 19.69
N ASP A 101 -6.57 -6.85 19.37
CA ASP A 101 -7.56 -7.28 20.37
C ASP A 101 -6.98 -8.35 21.28
N GLY A 102 -6.23 -9.31 20.72
CA GLY A 102 -5.51 -10.34 21.47
C GLY A 102 -4.45 -9.77 22.40
N VAL A 103 -3.69 -8.75 21.94
CA VAL A 103 -2.74 -8.02 22.80
C VAL A 103 -3.44 -7.41 24.01
N TYR A 104 -4.58 -6.72 23.79
CA TYR A 104 -5.32 -6.09 24.90
C TYR A 104 -6.09 -7.08 25.79
N ALA A 105 -6.52 -8.21 25.25
CA ALA A 105 -7.10 -9.30 26.08
C ALA A 105 -6.05 -9.93 27.01
N ALA A 106 -4.80 -10.00 26.57
CA ALA A 106 -3.70 -10.59 27.34
C ALA A 106 -2.94 -9.58 28.22
N VAL A 107 -3.18 -8.28 28.09
CA VAL A 107 -2.39 -7.22 28.72
C VAL A 107 -2.31 -7.40 30.24
N ASP A 108 -3.38 -7.80 30.91
CA ASP A 108 -3.43 -7.98 32.36
C ASP A 108 -2.51 -9.12 32.84
N SER A 109 -2.32 -10.14 32.02
CA SER A 109 -1.46 -11.30 32.29
C SER A 109 0.01 -11.04 32.01
N MET A 110 0.36 -9.96 31.31
CA MET A 110 1.74 -9.62 31.00
C MET A 110 2.53 -9.25 32.28
N LYS A 111 3.84 -9.53 32.25
CA LYS A 111 4.75 -9.12 33.32
C LYS A 111 4.72 -7.60 33.50
N ALA A 112 4.76 -7.16 34.76
CA ALA A 112 4.83 -5.74 35.09
C ALA A 112 6.04 -5.09 34.40
N SER A 113 5.78 -4.11 33.57
CA SER A 113 6.79 -3.40 32.79
C SER A 113 6.26 -2.04 32.33
N ARG A 114 7.16 -1.13 31.96
CA ARG A 114 6.77 0.15 31.37
C ARG A 114 5.95 -0.03 30.09
N MET A 115 6.27 -1.05 29.29
CA MET A 115 5.51 -1.37 28.09
C MET A 115 4.06 -1.75 28.41
N LYS A 116 3.83 -2.63 29.40
CA LYS A 116 2.48 -2.97 29.87
C LYS A 116 1.70 -1.75 30.31
N GLN A 117 2.33 -0.88 31.10
CA GLN A 117 1.71 0.36 31.57
C GLN A 117 1.33 1.26 30.40
N ASN A 118 2.24 1.48 29.44
CA ASN A 118 1.97 2.28 28.25
C ASN A 118 0.82 1.70 27.40
N LEU A 119 0.73 0.36 27.25
CA LEU A 119 -0.40 -0.28 26.57
C LEU A 119 -1.72 0.04 27.28
N ILE A 120 -1.78 -0.11 28.59
CA ILE A 120 -3.01 0.15 29.38
C ILE A 120 -3.42 1.63 29.26
N GLU A 121 -2.49 2.54 29.48
CA GLU A 121 -2.76 3.98 29.50
C GLU A 121 -3.14 4.54 28.11
N ASN A 122 -2.66 3.93 27.03
CA ASN A 122 -2.85 4.41 25.67
C ASN A 122 -3.70 3.48 24.80
N LYS A 123 -4.60 2.70 25.40
CA LYS A 123 -5.48 1.78 24.68
C LYS A 123 -6.29 2.49 23.60
N ASP A 124 -6.96 3.56 23.96
CA ASP A 124 -7.81 4.32 23.03
C ASP A 124 -6.97 4.92 21.88
N LEU A 125 -5.74 5.30 22.18
CA LEU A 125 -4.82 5.85 21.19
C LEU A 125 -4.36 4.78 20.18
N ALA A 126 -4.16 3.54 20.62
CA ALA A 126 -3.85 2.42 19.74
C ALA A 126 -5.00 2.11 18.75
N TYR A 127 -6.24 2.07 19.25
CA TYR A 127 -7.41 1.85 18.39
C TYR A 127 -7.68 3.03 17.45
N LEU A 128 -7.49 4.27 17.91
CA LEU A 128 -7.53 5.43 17.04
C LEU A 128 -6.49 5.32 15.93
N SER A 129 -5.26 4.99 16.29
CA SER A 129 -4.16 4.81 15.32
C SER A 129 -4.44 3.70 14.31
N LYS A 130 -4.99 2.56 14.75
CA LYS A 130 -5.47 1.50 13.87
C LYS A 130 -6.54 2.02 12.90
N THR A 131 -7.51 2.78 13.39
CA THR A 131 -8.57 3.35 12.56
C THR A 131 -8.03 4.31 11.51
N LEU A 132 -7.08 5.17 11.89
CA LEU A 132 -6.46 6.15 10.99
C LEU A 132 -5.59 5.46 9.91
N ALA A 133 -4.90 4.38 10.26
CA ALA A 133 -4.06 3.63 9.33
C ALA A 133 -4.87 2.69 8.41
N THR A 134 -6.16 2.45 8.69
CA THR A 134 -6.99 1.53 7.91
C THR A 134 -7.50 2.20 6.64
N ILE A 135 -7.13 1.63 5.48
CA ILE A 135 -7.66 2.08 4.19
C ILE A 135 -9.14 1.73 4.08
N LYS A 136 -9.95 2.71 3.71
CA LYS A 136 -11.37 2.51 3.44
C LYS A 136 -11.58 1.89 2.05
N LEU A 137 -12.12 0.68 1.99
CA LEU A 137 -12.28 -0.10 0.76
C LEU A 137 -13.66 0.08 0.10
N ASP A 138 -14.63 0.60 0.84
CA ASP A 138 -16.03 0.74 0.44
C ASP A 138 -16.42 2.18 0.08
N CYS A 139 -15.48 2.95 -0.46
CA CYS A 139 -15.76 4.31 -0.92
C CYS A 139 -16.77 4.27 -2.09
N PRO A 140 -17.83 5.13 -2.08
CA PRO A 140 -18.81 5.20 -3.14
C PRO A 140 -18.23 5.92 -4.37
N ILE A 141 -17.37 5.22 -5.12
CA ILE A 141 -16.76 5.73 -6.35
C ILE A 141 -17.58 5.20 -7.52
N PRO A 142 -18.22 6.05 -8.31
CA PRO A 142 -18.92 5.66 -9.52
C PRO A 142 -17.88 5.30 -10.60
N PHE A 143 -17.42 4.06 -10.61
CA PHE A 143 -16.38 3.57 -11.52
C PHE A 143 -16.74 2.20 -12.05
N GLU A 144 -16.73 2.06 -13.37
CA GLU A 144 -16.90 0.79 -14.07
C GLU A 144 -15.57 0.36 -14.68
N PHE A 145 -15.10 -0.85 -14.38
CA PHE A 145 -13.82 -1.36 -14.89
C PHE A 145 -13.75 -1.44 -16.43
N SER A 146 -14.88 -1.60 -17.10
CA SER A 146 -14.96 -1.56 -18.56
C SER A 146 -14.52 -0.22 -19.14
N GLU A 147 -14.72 0.88 -18.40
CA GLU A 147 -14.31 2.22 -18.81
C GLU A 147 -12.80 2.45 -18.63
N ALA A 148 -12.11 1.61 -17.84
CA ALA A 148 -10.67 1.65 -17.62
C ALA A 148 -9.88 0.87 -18.68
N THR A 149 -10.50 0.49 -19.80
CA THR A 149 -9.79 -0.13 -20.91
C THR A 149 -8.70 0.82 -21.41
N TYR A 150 -7.46 0.34 -21.44
CA TYR A 150 -6.34 1.13 -21.93
C TYR A 150 -6.52 1.39 -23.43
N HIS A 151 -6.55 2.66 -23.76
CA HIS A 151 -6.44 3.14 -25.14
C HIS A 151 -5.12 3.90 -25.23
N ASP A 152 -4.48 3.85 -26.40
CA ASP A 152 -3.24 4.62 -26.60
C ASP A 152 -3.52 6.11 -26.32
N PRO A 153 -2.93 6.70 -25.27
CA PRO A 153 -3.17 8.10 -24.93
C PRO A 153 -2.43 9.06 -25.87
N PHE A 154 -1.59 8.55 -26.75
CA PHE A 154 -0.71 9.33 -27.62
C PHE A 154 -1.36 9.54 -29.00
N ASN A 155 -2.48 10.24 -29.02
CA ASN A 155 -3.18 10.65 -30.22
C ASN A 155 -2.78 12.07 -30.66
N ALA A 156 -3.34 12.54 -31.79
CA ALA A 156 -3.05 13.88 -32.33
C ALA A 156 -3.42 15.02 -31.34
N GLU A 157 -4.45 14.83 -30.53
CA GLU A 157 -4.90 15.80 -29.54
C GLU A 157 -3.88 15.92 -28.39
N ALA A 158 -3.30 14.80 -27.97
CA ALA A 158 -2.23 14.79 -26.97
C ALA A 158 -0.98 15.54 -27.49
N TYR A 159 -0.67 15.40 -28.78
CA TYR A 159 0.42 16.16 -29.40
C TYR A 159 0.19 17.67 -29.33
N THR A 160 -1.00 18.12 -29.73
CA THR A 160 -1.36 19.54 -29.67
C THR A 160 -1.29 20.05 -28.23
N LEU A 161 -1.81 19.29 -27.27
CA LEU A 161 -1.77 19.67 -25.86
C LEU A 161 -0.32 19.79 -25.32
N PHE A 162 0.58 18.89 -25.68
CA PHE A 162 1.97 18.95 -25.28
C PHE A 162 2.74 20.12 -25.93
N GLU A 163 2.35 20.49 -27.14
CA GLU A 163 2.88 21.66 -27.84
C GLU A 163 2.42 22.95 -27.14
N ASP A 164 1.13 23.09 -26.87
CA ASP A 164 0.53 24.22 -26.18
C ASP A 164 1.09 24.42 -24.76
N LEU A 165 1.38 23.32 -24.06
CA LEU A 165 1.98 23.32 -22.72
C LEU A 165 3.51 23.42 -22.74
N GLU A 166 4.14 23.56 -23.90
CA GLU A 166 5.59 23.61 -24.10
C GLU A 166 6.38 22.43 -23.49
N LEU A 167 5.77 21.25 -23.40
CA LEU A 167 6.36 20.04 -22.81
C LEU A 167 7.31 19.33 -23.79
N LYS A 168 8.39 20.02 -24.19
CA LYS A 168 9.33 19.58 -25.25
C LYS A 168 9.96 18.21 -25.03
N SER A 169 10.15 17.78 -23.77
CA SER A 169 10.73 16.48 -23.45
C SER A 169 9.77 15.33 -23.73
N PHE A 170 8.47 15.55 -23.52
CA PHE A 170 7.42 14.57 -23.82
C PHE A 170 7.18 14.46 -25.32
N TYR A 171 7.14 15.58 -26.00
CA TYR A 171 7.02 15.65 -27.46
C TYR A 171 8.08 14.80 -28.19
N LYS A 172 9.35 14.91 -27.76
CA LYS A 172 10.43 14.09 -28.32
C LYS A 172 10.25 12.60 -28.05
N ARG A 173 9.73 12.20 -26.90
CA ARG A 173 9.47 10.80 -26.58
C ARG A 173 8.36 10.22 -27.43
N LEU A 174 7.28 10.98 -27.64
CA LEU A 174 6.15 10.58 -28.47
C LEU A 174 6.57 10.37 -29.92
N SER A 175 7.38 11.28 -30.49
CA SER A 175 7.86 11.15 -31.88
C SER A 175 8.70 9.89 -32.09
N LEU A 176 9.47 9.45 -31.07
CA LEU A 176 10.27 8.22 -31.12
C LEU A 176 9.41 6.94 -31.04
N ILE A 177 8.30 6.97 -30.31
CA ILE A 177 7.39 5.80 -30.16
C ILE A 177 6.61 5.57 -31.47
N HIS A 178 6.14 6.62 -32.11
CA HIS A 178 5.42 6.51 -33.38
C HIS A 178 6.28 6.18 -34.61
N ILE A 179 7.60 6.41 -34.55
CA ILE A 179 8.52 6.06 -35.63
C ILE A 179 8.89 4.55 -35.62
N SER A 180 8.69 3.86 -34.50
CA SER A 180 9.07 2.45 -34.33
C SER A 180 7.99 1.44 -34.72
N GLU A 181 6.75 1.83 -35.02
CA GLU A 181 5.75 0.93 -35.59
C GLU A 181 5.82 0.92 -37.12
N PRO A 182 6.30 -0.17 -37.75
CA PRO A 182 6.16 -0.32 -39.19
C PRO A 182 4.68 -0.51 -39.53
N THR A 183 4.11 0.44 -40.25
CA THR A 183 2.81 0.31 -40.89
C THR A 183 2.75 -1.03 -41.62
N ARG A 184 2.09 -2.04 -41.04
CA ARG A 184 1.63 -3.21 -41.80
C ARG A 184 0.57 -2.71 -42.78
N ARG A 185 0.99 -2.42 -44.02
CA ARG A 185 0.10 -2.33 -45.14
C ARG A 185 -0.48 -3.72 -45.41
N SER A 186 -1.79 -3.82 -45.32
CA SER A 186 -2.61 -4.92 -45.82
C SER A 186 -2.36 -5.16 -47.31
#